data_614011c155e2e3ef26630e939a239eac
#
_entry.id   614011c155e2e3ef26630e939a239eac
#
_cell.length_a   1.000
_cell.length_b   1.000
_cell.length_c   1.000
_cell.angle_alpha   90.00
_cell.angle_beta   90.00
_cell.angle_gamma   90.00
#
_symmetry.space_group_name_H-M   'P 1'
#
loop_
_entity.id
_entity.type
_entity.pdbx_description
1 polymer ?
#
loop_
_entity_poly.entity_id
_entity_poly.type
_entity_poly.pdbx_seq_one_letter_code
_entity_poly.pdbx_strand_id
1 'polypeptide(L)'
;MTRLRTTVGTTVLLALVANSCSSNAYGRTYATTPKGTTAATEPTSPTHASPTGTSTTEFVTPSSLPLDTLVLPIPDGAAAVGVTTSGFPDTEVFYPALAGSGHGRHVYIRAMWATAASLDPEQLNRVRSYAQLDATPEPTTTARPVVVLMPGWRSLIAFSTSLAEELASHGYVVLAMQSDVATETSHPNSTPEDRASRAAALRRLLAFMRGPSLHTLVGPIDLRRVAVGGHSYAGSIAFDANLTDRRIAAVFDLDGSMRSVATRPSPTVPALVVVTVSDAVSSDPLLGPFVARSPNIVALGVLNALHMDLTDATVLPGILGTSVFAPLVGTIGAVGITDTSTIVLRFLDVALGANAHTPSSDELARGLPSVTNEPFPPIPPATQPTTQPSAPLLESTPVS
;
A
#
# COMPACT_ATOMS: atom_id res chain seq x y z
N MET A 1 -15.38 40.69 13.86
CA MET A 1 -14.15 40.27 13.15
C MET A 1 -14.13 38.75 13.09
N THR A 2 -14.80 38.21 12.09
CA THR A 2 -14.99 36.78 11.87
C THR A 2 -13.77 36.26 11.10
N ARG A 3 -13.00 35.37 11.72
CA ARG A 3 -11.82 34.77 11.07
C ARG A 3 -12.27 33.72 10.07
N LEU A 4 -12.07 34.03 8.80
CA LEU A 4 -12.08 33.07 7.68
C LEU A 4 -10.86 32.14 7.87
N ARG A 5 -11.04 30.92 8.36
CA ARG A 5 -10.03 29.86 8.39
C ARG A 5 -10.39 28.79 7.36
N THR A 6 -9.94 28.95 6.16
CA THR A 6 -8.96 28.10 5.49
C THR A 6 -9.49 26.76 4.98
N THR A 7 -10.04 26.80 3.78
CA THR A 7 -10.39 25.64 2.92
C THR A 7 -9.20 25.18 2.04
N VAL A 8 -7.97 25.59 2.31
CA VAL A 8 -6.81 25.37 1.42
C VAL A 8 -6.22 23.95 1.58
N GLY A 9 -6.23 23.37 2.78
CA GLY A 9 -5.61 22.05 3.03
C GLY A 9 -6.36 20.88 2.38
N THR A 10 -7.68 20.93 2.36
CA THR A 10 -8.55 19.84 1.86
C THR A 10 -8.48 19.67 0.33
N THR A 11 -8.35 20.79 -0.38
CA THR A 11 -8.26 20.78 -1.86
C THR A 11 -6.94 20.18 -2.35
N VAL A 12 -5.86 20.31 -1.59
CA VAL A 12 -4.54 19.79 -1.98
C VAL A 12 -4.51 18.26 -1.97
N LEU A 13 -5.08 17.61 -0.96
CA LEU A 13 -5.08 16.14 -0.89
C LEU A 13 -5.93 15.51 -2.01
N LEU A 14 -7.09 16.08 -2.33
CA LEU A 14 -7.96 15.63 -3.43
C LEU A 14 -7.27 15.72 -4.80
N ALA A 15 -6.55 16.80 -5.07
CA ALA A 15 -5.77 16.95 -6.29
C ALA A 15 -4.59 15.95 -6.36
N LEU A 16 -4.08 15.54 -5.22
CA LEU A 16 -2.91 14.67 -5.09
C LEU A 16 -3.23 13.20 -5.42
N VAL A 17 -4.37 12.69 -4.98
CA VAL A 17 -4.75 11.27 -5.19
C VAL A 17 -5.45 11.10 -6.55
N ALA A 18 -6.32 12.04 -6.96
CA ALA A 18 -7.00 11.98 -8.25
C ALA A 18 -6.04 12.03 -9.45
N ASN A 19 -4.94 12.80 -9.37
CA ASN A 19 -3.94 12.86 -10.44
C ASN A 19 -3.05 11.61 -10.55
N SER A 20 -2.98 10.78 -9.53
CA SER A 20 -2.22 9.52 -9.61
C SER A 20 -2.90 8.44 -10.44
N CYS A 21 -4.23 8.50 -10.57
CA CYS A 21 -5.02 7.54 -11.35
C CYS A 21 -5.22 7.95 -12.83
N SER A 22 -5.10 9.23 -13.19
CA SER A 22 -5.51 9.74 -14.51
C SER A 22 -4.37 9.97 -15.53
N SER A 23 -3.12 9.69 -15.22
CA SER A 23 -2.00 9.97 -16.14
C SER A 23 -1.69 8.84 -17.10
N ASN A 24 -2.63 8.47 -17.96
CA ASN A 24 -2.37 7.75 -19.21
C ASN A 24 -2.06 8.76 -20.33
N ALA A 25 -0.89 9.40 -20.29
CA ALA A 25 -0.38 10.20 -21.40
C ALA A 25 0.88 9.54 -21.97
N TYR A 26 0.70 8.81 -23.04
CA TYR A 26 1.77 8.29 -23.88
C TYR A 26 2.55 9.43 -24.55
N GLY A 27 3.86 9.37 -24.44
CA GLY A 27 4.81 9.93 -25.40
C GLY A 27 5.20 11.38 -25.21
N ARG A 28 6.32 11.62 -24.54
CA ARG A 28 7.26 12.71 -24.90
C ARG A 28 8.70 12.28 -24.65
N THR A 29 9.50 12.41 -25.70
CA THR A 29 10.96 12.30 -25.74
C THR A 29 11.62 13.42 -24.94
N TYR A 30 12.61 13.08 -24.12
CA TYR A 30 13.36 14.03 -23.30
C TYR A 30 14.67 14.42 -23.99
N ALA A 31 14.92 15.73 -24.06
CA ALA A 31 16.21 16.29 -24.43
C ALA A 31 17.09 16.41 -23.17
N THR A 32 18.33 15.93 -23.24
CA THR A 32 19.32 15.99 -22.17
C THR A 32 20.08 17.29 -22.20
N THR A 33 20.16 18.02 -21.08
CA THR A 33 21.05 19.16 -20.88
C THR A 33 22.10 18.80 -19.81
N PRO A 34 23.37 19.13 -19.96
CA PRO A 34 24.43 18.67 -19.05
C PRO A 34 24.53 19.49 -17.76
N LYS A 35 24.88 18.80 -16.70
CA LYS A 35 25.00 19.27 -15.33
C LYS A 35 26.35 19.94 -15.06
N GLY A 36 26.31 21.12 -14.43
CA GLY A 36 27.47 21.75 -13.81
C GLY A 36 27.69 21.26 -12.37
N THR A 37 28.94 20.98 -12.02
CA THR A 37 29.42 20.52 -10.73
C THR A 37 29.64 21.67 -9.76
N THR A 38 29.03 21.66 -8.58
CA THR A 38 29.46 22.51 -7.44
C THR A 38 29.61 21.65 -6.18
N ALA A 39 30.74 21.81 -5.51
CA ALA A 39 31.12 21.09 -4.29
C ALA A 39 30.34 21.60 -3.06
N ALA A 40 29.89 20.71 -2.21
CA ALA A 40 29.23 21.01 -0.96
C ALA A 40 30.16 20.80 0.23
N THR A 41 30.18 21.78 1.13
CA THR A 41 30.85 21.79 2.44
C THR A 41 30.01 21.07 3.48
N GLU A 42 30.64 20.24 4.30
CA GLU A 42 30.02 19.51 5.43
C GLU A 42 29.62 20.46 6.58
N PRO A 43 28.48 20.23 7.24
CA PRO A 43 28.17 20.86 8.52
C PRO A 43 28.44 19.93 9.71
N THR A 44 29.06 20.50 10.75
CA THR A 44 29.40 19.93 12.04
C THR A 44 28.14 19.62 12.90
N SER A 45 28.18 18.48 13.59
CA SER A 45 27.14 17.98 14.51
C SER A 45 27.07 18.78 15.82
N PRO A 46 25.86 19.02 16.35
CA PRO A 46 25.70 19.51 17.72
C PRO A 46 25.50 18.36 18.72
N THR A 47 26.13 18.55 19.88
CA THR A 47 26.10 17.70 21.07
C THR A 47 24.73 17.68 21.74
N HIS A 48 24.18 16.49 21.99
CA HIS A 48 22.92 16.31 22.73
C HIS A 48 23.15 16.29 24.24
N ALA A 49 22.40 17.13 24.96
CA ALA A 49 22.20 17.04 26.42
C ALA A 49 20.91 16.25 26.68
N SER A 50 20.96 15.26 27.58
CA SER A 50 19.83 14.47 28.05
C SER A 50 18.99 15.26 29.09
N PRO A 51 17.67 15.28 28.99
CA PRO A 51 16.82 15.69 30.10
C PRO A 51 16.31 14.47 30.89
N THR A 52 16.66 14.40 32.16
CA THR A 52 16.00 13.57 33.19
C THR A 52 14.67 14.20 33.54
N GLY A 53 13.57 13.61 33.10
CA GLY A 53 12.22 13.99 33.54
C GLY A 53 11.41 12.73 33.84
N THR A 54 11.13 12.50 35.13
CA THR A 54 10.22 11.46 35.64
C THR A 54 8.78 11.87 35.30
N SER A 55 8.15 11.20 34.30
CA SER A 55 6.73 11.39 34.01
C SER A 55 5.95 10.21 34.61
N THR A 56 5.12 10.50 35.58
CA THR A 56 4.11 9.60 36.14
C THR A 56 2.94 9.50 35.15
N THR A 57 2.80 8.35 34.50
CA THR A 57 1.68 8.08 33.58
C THR A 57 0.49 7.57 34.39
N GLU A 58 -0.58 8.34 34.47
CA GLU A 58 -1.87 7.87 34.97
C GLU A 58 -2.47 6.85 34.02
N PHE A 59 -2.81 5.68 34.54
CA PHE A 59 -3.57 4.67 33.84
C PHE A 59 -5.03 5.12 33.68
N VAL A 60 -5.42 5.47 32.46
CA VAL A 60 -6.84 5.71 32.13
C VAL A 60 -7.50 4.37 31.89
N THR A 61 -8.40 3.98 32.80
CA THR A 61 -9.34 2.85 32.62
C THR A 61 -10.20 3.07 31.37
N PRO A 62 -10.59 2.04 30.62
CA PRO A 62 -11.40 2.18 29.40
C PRO A 62 -12.84 2.56 29.77
N SER A 63 -13.08 3.85 29.96
CA SER A 63 -14.41 4.43 30.17
C SER A 63 -14.91 4.98 28.86
N SER A 64 -16.01 4.42 28.36
CA SER A 64 -16.86 4.87 27.23
C SER A 64 -16.16 5.64 26.11
N LEU A 65 -16.01 4.98 24.95
CA LEU A 65 -15.54 5.63 23.73
C LEU A 65 -16.44 6.86 23.41
N PRO A 66 -15.88 7.97 22.95
CA PRO A 66 -16.71 9.07 22.41
C PRO A 66 -17.61 8.55 21.30
N LEU A 67 -18.84 9.08 21.23
CA LEU A 67 -19.89 8.66 20.26
C LEU A 67 -19.47 8.73 18.78
N ASP A 68 -18.36 9.38 18.48
CA ASP A 68 -17.82 9.62 17.15
C ASP A 68 -16.45 8.92 16.89
N THR A 69 -16.14 7.88 17.66
CA THR A 69 -14.94 7.06 17.44
C THR A 69 -15.22 6.04 16.34
N LEU A 70 -14.38 6.04 15.29
CA LEU A 70 -14.42 5.02 14.26
C LEU A 70 -13.62 3.80 14.72
N VAL A 71 -14.21 2.62 14.59
CA VAL A 71 -13.55 1.34 14.90
C VAL A 71 -13.25 0.63 13.59
N LEU A 72 -12.00 0.26 13.38
CA LEU A 72 -11.58 -0.58 12.25
C LEU A 72 -12.16 -2.00 12.37
N PRO A 73 -12.17 -2.80 11.30
CA PRO A 73 -12.51 -4.22 11.38
C PRO A 73 -11.68 -4.93 12.45
N ILE A 74 -12.33 -5.79 13.21
CA ILE A 74 -11.67 -6.57 14.28
C ILE A 74 -10.84 -7.66 13.62
N PRO A 75 -9.53 -7.77 13.92
CA PRO A 75 -8.73 -8.89 13.48
C PRO A 75 -9.29 -10.20 14.01
N ASP A 76 -9.42 -11.24 13.16
CA ASP A 76 -10.06 -12.51 13.51
C ASP A 76 -9.09 -13.65 13.82
N GLY A 77 -7.77 -13.40 13.73
CA GLY A 77 -6.73 -14.35 14.08
C GLY A 77 -6.66 -14.67 15.58
N ALA A 78 -5.93 -15.72 15.90
CA ALA A 78 -5.85 -16.25 17.26
C ALA A 78 -4.99 -15.40 18.23
N ALA A 79 -4.04 -14.63 17.71
CA ALA A 79 -3.13 -13.82 18.51
C ALA A 79 -3.65 -12.41 18.74
N ALA A 80 -3.38 -11.82 19.91
CA ALA A 80 -3.46 -10.38 20.07
C ALA A 80 -2.34 -9.71 19.22
N VAL A 81 -2.57 -8.46 18.81
CA VAL A 81 -1.63 -7.72 17.98
C VAL A 81 -0.81 -6.76 18.84
N GLY A 82 0.52 -6.87 18.75
CA GLY A 82 1.45 -5.87 19.26
C GLY A 82 1.94 -4.98 18.12
N VAL A 83 2.29 -3.74 18.44
CA VAL A 83 2.95 -2.83 17.51
C VAL A 83 4.10 -2.11 18.20
N THR A 84 5.22 -1.95 17.49
CA THR A 84 6.38 -1.20 17.97
C THR A 84 7.09 -0.50 16.83
N THR A 85 8.07 0.32 17.15
CA THR A 85 8.98 0.90 16.16
C THR A 85 10.18 -0.01 15.94
N SER A 86 10.52 -0.29 14.70
CA SER A 86 11.58 -1.24 14.35
C SER A 86 13.01 -0.75 14.65
N GLY A 87 13.21 0.53 14.92
CA GLY A 87 14.53 1.17 14.83
C GLY A 87 14.98 1.43 13.39
N PHE A 88 14.21 1.00 12.38
CA PHE A 88 14.37 1.43 11.00
C PHE A 88 13.48 2.67 10.77
N PRO A 89 13.99 3.70 10.07
CA PRO A 89 13.25 4.95 9.88
C PRO A 89 11.86 4.71 9.29
N ASP A 90 10.88 5.45 9.81
CA ASP A 90 9.50 5.49 9.32
C ASP A 90 8.84 4.11 9.11
N THR A 91 9.15 3.16 10.00
CA THR A 91 8.58 1.81 9.94
C THR A 91 7.98 1.40 11.28
N GLU A 92 6.74 0.95 11.23
CA GLU A 92 6.06 0.28 12.35
C GLU A 92 6.08 -1.22 12.12
N VAL A 93 6.19 -1.98 13.21
CA VAL A 93 6.18 -3.44 13.15
C VAL A 93 5.00 -3.95 13.94
N PHE A 94 4.09 -4.63 13.24
CA PHE A 94 2.98 -5.36 13.84
C PHE A 94 3.37 -6.83 14.00
N TYR A 95 2.99 -7.45 15.11
CA TYR A 95 3.41 -8.83 15.43
C TYR A 95 2.44 -9.51 16.37
N PRO A 96 2.39 -10.86 16.39
CA PRO A 96 1.63 -11.61 17.38
C PRO A 96 2.14 -11.33 18.78
N ALA A 97 1.26 -10.97 19.70
CA ALA A 97 1.60 -10.57 21.06
C ALA A 97 0.71 -11.24 22.11
N LEU A 98 1.17 -11.21 23.36
CA LEU A 98 0.38 -11.61 24.52
C LEU A 98 -0.71 -10.57 24.79
N ALA A 99 -1.94 -11.01 24.89
CA ALA A 99 -3.07 -10.11 25.17
C ALA A 99 -2.88 -9.34 26.49
N GLY A 100 -3.15 -8.04 26.46
CA GLY A 100 -3.09 -7.18 27.64
C GLY A 100 -1.69 -6.86 28.13
N SER A 101 -0.62 -7.20 27.39
CA SER A 101 0.76 -6.95 27.80
C SER A 101 1.33 -5.60 27.30
N GLY A 102 0.59 -4.86 26.48
CA GLY A 102 1.06 -3.59 25.92
C GLY A 102 0.91 -2.39 26.88
N HIS A 103 1.62 -1.32 26.53
CA HIS A 103 1.66 -0.07 27.33
C HIS A 103 0.58 0.96 26.93
N GLY A 104 -0.39 0.54 26.15
CA GLY A 104 -1.47 1.39 25.65
C GLY A 104 -1.93 0.99 24.26
N ARG A 105 -2.81 1.81 23.70
CA ARG A 105 -3.34 1.60 22.36
C ARG A 105 -2.39 2.20 21.32
N HIS A 106 -2.26 1.54 20.18
CA HIS A 106 -1.61 2.11 19.01
C HIS A 106 -2.27 3.43 18.59
N VAL A 107 -1.45 4.42 18.27
CA VAL A 107 -1.87 5.68 17.68
C VAL A 107 -1.97 5.46 16.17
N TYR A 108 -3.19 5.51 15.63
CA TYR A 108 -3.49 5.16 14.23
C TYR A 108 -2.58 5.86 13.21
N ILE A 109 -2.23 7.12 13.48
CA ILE A 109 -1.30 7.86 12.62
C ILE A 109 -0.34 8.70 13.47
N ARG A 110 0.93 8.67 13.12
CA ARG A 110 1.92 9.56 13.72
C ARG A 110 1.67 11.01 13.29
N ALA A 111 1.70 11.93 14.25
CA ALA A 111 1.42 13.35 13.99
C ALA A 111 2.29 13.94 12.86
N MET A 112 3.56 13.51 12.77
CA MET A 112 4.46 13.97 11.70
C MET A 112 4.00 13.55 10.31
N TRP A 113 3.45 12.33 10.15
CA TRP A 113 2.94 11.84 8.87
C TRP A 113 1.63 12.52 8.48
N ALA A 114 0.72 12.70 9.47
CA ALA A 114 -0.53 13.42 9.25
C ALA A 114 -0.26 14.86 8.80
N THR A 115 0.66 15.56 9.48
CA THR A 115 1.05 16.93 9.14
C THR A 115 1.67 17.01 7.74
N ALA A 116 2.57 16.07 7.38
CA ALA A 116 3.18 16.00 6.05
C ALA A 116 2.12 15.79 4.95
N ALA A 117 1.04 15.06 5.25
CA ALA A 117 -0.09 14.84 4.36
C ALA A 117 -1.16 15.94 4.41
N SER A 118 -0.96 16.99 5.21
CA SER A 118 -1.93 18.07 5.45
C SER A 118 -3.25 17.58 6.06
N LEU A 119 -3.21 16.53 6.85
CA LEU A 119 -4.34 15.97 7.60
C LEU A 119 -4.26 16.37 9.07
N ASP A 120 -5.43 16.43 9.71
CA ASP A 120 -5.52 16.70 11.14
C ASP A 120 -5.25 15.41 11.95
N PRO A 121 -4.12 15.34 12.69
CA PRO A 121 -3.78 14.16 13.47
C PRO A 121 -4.77 13.89 14.62
N GLU A 122 -5.42 14.91 15.17
CA GLU A 122 -6.40 14.73 16.26
C GLU A 122 -7.66 14.03 15.75
N GLN A 123 -8.12 14.39 14.54
CA GLN A 123 -9.26 13.72 13.92
C GLN A 123 -8.91 12.27 13.56
N LEU A 124 -7.74 12.02 12.98
CA LEU A 124 -7.33 10.66 12.59
C LEU A 124 -7.09 9.75 13.78
N ASN A 125 -6.65 10.28 14.91
CA ASN A 125 -6.46 9.49 16.13
C ASN A 125 -7.77 9.15 16.87
N ARG A 126 -8.92 9.56 16.34
CA ARG A 126 -10.23 9.04 16.70
C ARG A 126 -10.49 7.66 16.07
N VAL A 127 -9.70 7.26 15.08
CA VAL A 127 -9.71 5.88 14.55
C VAL A 127 -9.13 4.94 15.60
N ARG A 128 -9.88 3.90 15.93
CA ARG A 128 -9.44 2.88 16.87
C ARG A 128 -8.84 1.70 16.14
N SER A 129 -7.56 1.47 16.36
CA SER A 129 -6.85 0.25 16.02
C SER A 129 -6.87 -0.75 17.19
N TYR A 130 -6.56 -2.02 16.95
CA TYR A 130 -6.54 -3.08 17.96
C TYR A 130 -5.15 -3.38 18.49
N ALA A 131 -4.12 -2.96 17.78
CA ALA A 131 -2.74 -3.19 18.19
C ALA A 131 -2.41 -2.50 19.52
N GLN A 132 -1.66 -3.20 20.37
CA GLN A 132 -1.18 -2.74 21.66
C GLN A 132 0.27 -2.27 21.53
N LEU A 133 0.54 -1.05 21.99
CA LEU A 133 1.87 -0.46 21.89
C LEU A 133 2.87 -1.24 22.74
N ASP A 134 4.00 -1.63 22.13
CA ASP A 134 5.13 -2.34 22.76
C ASP A 134 4.69 -3.57 23.59
N ALA A 135 3.67 -4.29 23.09
CA ALA A 135 3.20 -5.51 23.75
C ALA A 135 4.29 -6.61 23.71
N THR A 136 4.28 -7.48 24.72
CA THR A 136 5.19 -8.62 24.76
C THR A 136 4.92 -9.56 23.58
N PRO A 137 5.90 -9.88 22.72
CA PRO A 137 5.70 -10.84 21.65
C PRO A 137 5.24 -12.19 22.18
N GLU A 138 4.30 -12.81 21.48
CA GLU A 138 3.85 -14.16 21.80
C GLU A 138 5.03 -15.14 21.68
N PRO A 139 5.34 -15.95 22.70
CA PRO A 139 6.44 -16.89 22.66
C PRO A 139 6.23 -17.94 21.56
N THR A 140 7.26 -18.18 20.76
CA THR A 140 7.24 -19.22 19.73
C THR A 140 8.64 -19.76 19.46
N THR A 141 8.72 -21.05 19.12
CA THR A 141 9.93 -21.69 18.60
C THR A 141 9.95 -21.73 17.07
N THR A 142 8.81 -21.47 16.44
CA THR A 142 8.69 -21.43 14.99
C THR A 142 8.97 -20.02 14.47
N ALA A 143 9.91 -19.90 13.55
CA ALA A 143 10.18 -18.61 12.92
C ALA A 143 8.99 -18.15 12.06
N ARG A 144 8.53 -16.91 12.29
CA ARG A 144 7.35 -16.31 11.64
C ARG A 144 7.67 -15.79 10.23
N PRO A 145 6.75 -15.94 9.27
CA PRO A 145 6.88 -15.27 7.98
C PRO A 145 6.78 -13.76 8.15
N VAL A 146 7.35 -13.02 7.18
CA VAL A 146 7.42 -11.57 7.23
C VAL A 146 6.70 -10.96 6.04
N VAL A 147 5.95 -9.90 6.28
CA VAL A 147 5.30 -9.10 5.24
C VAL A 147 5.82 -7.66 5.33
N VAL A 148 6.26 -7.10 4.20
CA VAL A 148 6.56 -5.68 4.08
C VAL A 148 5.41 -5.00 3.36
N LEU A 149 4.71 -4.11 4.06
CA LEU A 149 3.65 -3.26 3.53
C LEU A 149 4.21 -1.88 3.18
N MET A 150 3.82 -1.38 2.00
CA MET A 150 4.14 -0.03 1.55
C MET A 150 2.87 0.73 1.17
N PRO A 151 2.82 2.06 1.36
CA PRO A 151 1.67 2.88 0.98
C PRO A 151 1.67 3.19 -0.52
N GLY A 152 0.51 3.59 -1.05
CA GLY A 152 0.36 4.17 -2.38
C GLY A 152 1.19 5.45 -2.57
N TRP A 153 1.21 5.98 -3.79
CA TRP A 153 1.81 7.28 -4.08
C TRP A 153 1.12 8.37 -3.24
N ARG A 154 1.92 9.15 -2.52
CA ARG A 154 1.45 10.24 -1.64
C ARG A 154 0.44 9.78 -0.59
N SER A 155 0.44 8.49 -0.25
CA SER A 155 -0.48 7.89 0.71
C SER A 155 0.22 7.61 2.04
N LEU A 156 -0.58 7.32 3.05
CA LEU A 156 -0.11 6.99 4.39
C LEU A 156 -0.17 5.48 4.62
N ILE A 157 0.87 4.94 5.22
CA ILE A 157 0.91 3.52 5.60
C ILE A 157 -0.18 3.19 6.64
N ALA A 158 -0.61 4.17 7.43
CA ALA A 158 -1.71 4.03 8.36
C ALA A 158 -3.01 3.53 7.69
N PHE A 159 -3.21 3.82 6.40
CA PHE A 159 -4.38 3.31 5.66
C PHE A 159 -4.32 1.80 5.38
N SER A 160 -3.28 1.12 5.81
CA SER A 160 -3.15 -0.34 5.77
C SER A 160 -3.10 -0.96 7.18
N THR A 161 -3.54 -0.24 8.21
CA THR A 161 -3.50 -0.72 9.60
C THR A 161 -4.37 -1.97 9.79
N SER A 162 -5.60 -1.98 9.26
CA SER A 162 -6.47 -3.17 9.34
C SER A 162 -5.82 -4.41 8.72
N LEU A 163 -5.21 -4.28 7.54
CA LEU A 163 -4.49 -5.38 6.91
C LEU A 163 -3.29 -5.82 7.74
N ALA A 164 -2.53 -4.88 8.32
CA ALA A 164 -1.37 -5.20 9.15
C ALA A 164 -1.78 -5.93 10.43
N GLU A 165 -2.87 -5.50 11.07
CA GLU A 165 -3.43 -6.12 12.27
C GLU A 165 -3.98 -7.52 11.98
N GLU A 166 -4.71 -7.68 10.87
CA GLU A 166 -5.22 -8.97 10.44
C GLU A 166 -4.09 -9.98 10.23
N LEU A 167 -3.08 -9.64 9.43
CA LEU A 167 -1.93 -10.51 9.18
C LEU A 167 -1.16 -10.84 10.47
N ALA A 168 -0.96 -9.84 11.34
CA ALA A 168 -0.26 -10.06 12.61
C ALA A 168 -1.05 -10.99 13.54
N SER A 169 -2.38 -10.88 13.61
CA SER A 169 -3.22 -11.77 14.41
C SER A 169 -3.15 -13.23 13.94
N HIS A 170 -2.79 -13.46 12.67
CA HIS A 170 -2.58 -14.77 12.05
C HIS A 170 -1.13 -15.26 12.04
N GLY A 171 -0.26 -14.62 12.80
CA GLY A 171 1.10 -15.13 13.02
C GLY A 171 2.19 -14.51 12.14
N TYR A 172 1.88 -13.54 11.31
CA TYR A 172 2.88 -12.81 10.51
C TYR A 172 3.56 -11.72 11.33
N VAL A 173 4.80 -11.40 10.99
CA VAL A 173 5.45 -10.14 11.38
C VAL A 173 5.34 -9.18 10.22
N VAL A 174 4.69 -8.04 10.44
CA VAL A 174 4.39 -7.07 9.37
C VAL A 174 5.19 -5.79 9.59
N LEU A 175 6.05 -5.44 8.63
CA LEU A 175 6.79 -4.18 8.61
C LEU A 175 6.04 -3.18 7.73
N ALA A 176 5.33 -2.27 8.36
CA ALA A 176 4.57 -1.20 7.73
C ALA A 176 5.48 0.01 7.49
N MET A 177 6.05 0.11 6.27
CA MET A 177 7.06 1.11 5.92
C MET A 177 6.41 2.33 5.28
N GLN A 178 6.48 3.49 5.94
CA GLN A 178 6.07 4.77 5.36
C GLN A 178 7.08 5.26 4.32
N SER A 179 6.59 5.77 3.22
CA SER A 179 7.41 6.53 2.27
C SER A 179 7.56 8.00 2.71
N ASP A 180 8.49 8.71 2.11
CA ASP A 180 8.67 10.15 2.33
C ASP A 180 7.52 10.95 1.68
N VAL A 181 6.43 11.11 2.43
CA VAL A 181 5.23 11.83 1.98
C VAL A 181 5.56 13.27 1.60
N ALA A 182 6.46 13.93 2.31
CA ALA A 182 6.81 15.32 2.05
C ALA A 182 7.50 15.48 0.69
N THR A 183 8.45 14.63 0.36
CA THR A 183 9.12 14.62 -0.94
C THR A 183 8.14 14.26 -2.06
N GLU A 184 7.35 13.21 -1.89
CA GLU A 184 6.38 12.78 -2.89
C GLU A 184 5.28 13.83 -3.13
N THR A 185 4.87 14.58 -2.11
CA THR A 185 3.86 15.64 -2.27
C THR A 185 4.37 16.87 -3.05
N SER A 186 5.67 17.01 -3.24
CA SER A 186 6.24 18.11 -4.03
C SER A 186 6.07 17.96 -5.54
N HIS A 187 5.72 16.74 -6.03
CA HIS A 187 5.59 16.42 -7.45
C HIS A 187 4.13 16.08 -7.82
N PRO A 188 3.64 16.50 -8.99
CA PRO A 188 2.28 16.18 -9.43
C PRO A 188 2.08 14.70 -9.80
N ASN A 189 3.16 14.00 -10.19
CA ASN A 189 3.17 12.59 -10.58
C ASN A 189 4.43 11.90 -10.07
N SER A 190 4.38 10.57 -9.88
CA SER A 190 5.57 9.79 -9.53
C SER A 190 6.62 9.86 -10.63
N THR A 191 7.86 10.12 -10.24
CA THR A 191 9.00 10.18 -11.14
C THR A 191 9.82 8.88 -11.11
N PRO A 192 10.73 8.64 -12.08
CA PRO A 192 11.70 7.55 -12.00
C PRO A 192 12.55 7.61 -10.74
N GLU A 193 12.89 8.82 -10.26
CA GLU A 193 13.66 9.06 -9.04
C GLU A 193 12.88 8.61 -7.80
N ASP A 194 11.57 8.88 -7.73
CA ASP A 194 10.71 8.41 -6.64
C ASP A 194 10.67 6.89 -6.58
N ARG A 195 10.53 6.22 -7.74
CA ARG A 195 10.59 4.75 -7.82
C ARG A 195 11.94 4.22 -7.33
N ALA A 196 13.04 4.82 -7.77
CA ALA A 196 14.38 4.43 -7.36
C ALA A 196 14.58 4.63 -5.85
N SER A 197 14.08 5.73 -5.29
CA SER A 197 14.11 6.04 -3.86
C SER A 197 13.35 4.99 -3.04
N ARG A 198 12.09 4.67 -3.40
CA ARG A 198 11.32 3.63 -2.72
C ARG A 198 11.95 2.25 -2.83
N ALA A 199 12.41 1.87 -4.02
CA ALA A 199 13.11 0.61 -4.22
C ALA A 199 14.41 0.53 -3.40
N ALA A 200 15.13 1.65 -3.23
CA ALA A 200 16.29 1.71 -2.37
C ALA A 200 15.94 1.60 -0.88
N ALA A 201 14.85 2.25 -0.44
CA ALA A 201 14.37 2.14 0.93
C ALA A 201 13.95 0.70 1.25
N LEU A 202 13.20 0.05 0.36
CA LEU A 202 12.83 -1.36 0.50
C LEU A 202 14.07 -2.26 0.60
N ARG A 203 15.08 -2.09 -0.28
CA ARG A 203 16.32 -2.88 -0.21
C ARG A 203 17.07 -2.69 1.11
N ARG A 204 17.09 -1.46 1.65
CA ARG A 204 17.69 -1.18 2.98
C ARG A 204 16.90 -1.87 4.10
N LEU A 205 15.56 -1.84 4.06
CA LEU A 205 14.72 -2.54 5.03
C LEU A 205 14.94 -4.05 4.99
N LEU A 206 14.95 -4.66 3.80
CA LEU A 206 15.25 -6.09 3.62
C LEU A 206 16.67 -6.48 4.08
N ALA A 207 17.62 -5.54 4.04
CA ALA A 207 18.96 -5.75 4.61
C ALA A 207 18.95 -5.64 6.14
N PHE A 208 18.24 -4.65 6.69
CA PHE A 208 18.08 -4.44 8.14
C PHE A 208 17.45 -5.66 8.85
N MET A 209 16.48 -6.32 8.24
CA MET A 209 15.83 -7.51 8.77
C MET A 209 16.81 -8.67 9.07
N ARG A 210 18.00 -8.69 8.47
CA ARG A 210 19.04 -9.68 8.75
C ARG A 210 19.80 -9.43 10.05
N GLY A 211 19.68 -8.23 10.61
CA GLY A 211 20.29 -7.87 11.87
C GLY A 211 19.53 -8.46 13.07
N PRO A 212 20.17 -8.50 14.25
CA PRO A 212 19.55 -9.05 15.45
C PRO A 212 18.41 -8.20 16.01
N SER A 213 18.34 -6.91 15.67
CA SER A 213 17.42 -5.95 16.27
C SER A 213 15.95 -6.38 16.12
N LEU A 214 15.55 -6.78 14.92
CA LEU A 214 14.17 -7.19 14.68
C LEU A 214 13.81 -8.47 15.43
N HIS A 215 14.71 -9.48 15.44
CA HIS A 215 14.52 -10.71 16.20
C HIS A 215 14.37 -10.46 17.72
N THR A 216 15.12 -9.50 18.25
CA THR A 216 15.01 -9.11 19.66
C THR A 216 13.66 -8.48 19.98
N LEU A 217 13.10 -7.69 19.04
CA LEU A 217 11.84 -6.98 19.23
C LEU A 217 10.60 -7.89 19.12
N VAL A 218 10.58 -8.84 18.16
CA VAL A 218 9.37 -9.57 17.78
C VAL A 218 9.53 -11.09 17.83
N GLY A 219 10.67 -11.61 18.27
CA GLY A 219 10.97 -13.04 18.27
C GLY A 219 11.50 -13.55 16.92
N PRO A 220 11.59 -14.87 16.73
CA PRO A 220 12.20 -15.47 15.54
C PRO A 220 11.38 -15.20 14.28
N ILE A 221 12.06 -14.77 13.20
CA ILE A 221 11.47 -14.54 11.87
C ILE A 221 12.16 -15.43 10.81
N ASP A 222 11.42 -15.82 9.77
CA ASP A 222 11.94 -16.62 8.64
C ASP A 222 12.17 -15.73 7.42
N LEU A 223 13.41 -15.37 7.18
CA LEU A 223 13.79 -14.54 6.03
C LEU A 223 13.73 -15.25 4.67
N ARG A 224 13.33 -16.52 4.63
CA ARG A 224 13.02 -17.24 3.37
C ARG A 224 11.54 -17.09 3.01
N ARG A 225 10.71 -16.64 3.94
CA ARG A 225 9.28 -16.43 3.78
C ARG A 225 8.95 -14.94 3.93
N VAL A 226 9.43 -14.13 2.98
CA VAL A 226 9.21 -12.69 2.95
C VAL A 226 8.30 -12.33 1.78
N ALA A 227 7.16 -11.73 2.07
CA ALA A 227 6.29 -11.12 1.07
C ALA A 227 6.46 -9.60 1.07
N VAL A 228 6.24 -8.99 -0.09
CA VAL A 228 6.25 -7.53 -0.25
C VAL A 228 5.04 -7.10 -1.06
N GLY A 229 4.35 -6.06 -0.63
CA GLY A 229 3.20 -5.55 -1.37
C GLY A 229 2.62 -4.29 -0.77
N GLY A 230 1.42 -3.95 -1.21
CA GLY A 230 0.66 -2.83 -0.72
C GLY A 230 -0.25 -2.23 -1.78
N HIS A 231 -0.83 -1.08 -1.44
CA HIS A 231 -1.85 -0.42 -2.24
C HIS A 231 -1.24 0.43 -3.35
N SER A 232 -1.89 0.40 -4.54
CA SER A 232 -1.60 1.34 -5.63
C SER A 232 -0.13 1.27 -6.09
N TYR A 233 0.58 2.37 -6.04
CA TYR A 233 2.00 2.48 -6.43
C TYR A 233 2.92 1.47 -5.75
N ALA A 234 2.60 1.06 -4.52
CA ALA A 234 3.39 0.08 -3.76
C ALA A 234 3.44 -1.29 -4.44
N GLY A 235 2.33 -1.76 -4.98
CA GLY A 235 2.27 -3.02 -5.71
C GLY A 235 3.24 -3.04 -6.88
N SER A 236 3.25 -1.99 -7.69
CA SER A 236 4.19 -1.89 -8.82
C SER A 236 5.67 -1.88 -8.37
N ILE A 237 6.00 -1.30 -7.21
CA ILE A 237 7.35 -1.35 -6.62
C ILE A 237 7.70 -2.78 -6.15
N ALA A 238 6.74 -3.48 -5.53
CA ALA A 238 6.93 -4.88 -5.09
C ALA A 238 7.23 -5.81 -6.27
N PHE A 239 6.47 -5.67 -7.36
CA PHE A 239 6.68 -6.44 -8.59
C PHE A 239 8.04 -6.15 -9.24
N ASP A 240 8.49 -4.89 -9.27
CA ASP A 240 9.83 -4.53 -9.77
C ASP A 240 10.94 -5.10 -8.87
N ALA A 241 10.75 -5.03 -7.55
CA ALA A 241 11.73 -5.52 -6.60
C ALA A 241 11.91 -7.04 -6.70
N ASN A 242 10.85 -7.81 -6.93
CA ASN A 242 10.92 -9.27 -7.12
C ASN A 242 11.84 -9.68 -8.28
N LEU A 243 11.87 -8.89 -9.35
CA LEU A 243 12.72 -9.22 -10.51
C LEU A 243 14.23 -9.11 -10.20
N THR A 244 14.59 -8.39 -9.15
CA THR A 244 15.99 -8.08 -8.81
C THR A 244 16.43 -8.56 -7.42
N ASP A 245 15.49 -8.91 -6.54
CA ASP A 245 15.78 -9.29 -5.15
C ASP A 245 15.18 -10.68 -4.82
N ARG A 246 16.05 -11.68 -4.79
CA ARG A 246 15.67 -13.08 -4.51
C ARG A 246 15.28 -13.36 -3.06
N ARG A 247 15.32 -12.37 -2.18
CA ARG A 247 14.83 -12.51 -0.80
C ARG A 247 13.31 -12.46 -0.74
N ILE A 248 12.67 -11.91 -1.77
CA ILE A 248 11.21 -11.80 -1.88
C ILE A 248 10.67 -13.15 -2.37
N ALA A 249 9.83 -13.79 -1.57
CA ALA A 249 9.22 -15.08 -1.84
C ALA A 249 7.79 -14.98 -2.38
N ALA A 250 7.10 -13.85 -2.17
CA ALA A 250 5.78 -13.55 -2.74
C ALA A 250 5.60 -12.04 -2.90
N VAL A 251 4.76 -11.63 -3.85
CA VAL A 251 4.39 -10.21 -4.01
C VAL A 251 2.88 -10.05 -4.16
N PHE A 252 2.34 -8.90 -3.75
CA PHE A 252 0.95 -8.57 -4.00
C PHE A 252 0.75 -7.09 -4.31
N ASP A 253 -0.26 -6.82 -5.10
CA ASP A 253 -0.67 -5.50 -5.57
C ASP A 253 -2.16 -5.30 -5.33
N LEU A 254 -2.51 -4.25 -4.61
CA LEU A 254 -3.87 -3.85 -4.32
C LEU A 254 -4.20 -2.60 -5.14
N ASP A 255 -4.87 -2.80 -6.26
CA ASP A 255 -5.34 -1.76 -7.19
C ASP A 255 -4.22 -0.86 -7.75
N GLY A 256 -3.04 -1.43 -7.99
CA GLY A 256 -1.90 -0.71 -8.54
C GLY A 256 -1.84 -0.75 -10.05
N SER A 257 -1.64 0.40 -10.68
CA SER A 257 -1.31 0.47 -12.09
C SER A 257 0.12 -0.02 -12.32
N MET A 258 0.26 -1.18 -12.92
CA MET A 258 1.57 -1.74 -13.26
C MET A 258 2.12 -1.07 -14.52
N ARG A 259 2.73 0.11 -14.37
CA ARG A 259 3.35 0.83 -15.49
C ARG A 259 4.25 -0.08 -16.32
N SER A 260 4.24 0.12 -17.63
CA SER A 260 5.02 -0.69 -18.58
C SER A 260 4.63 -2.18 -18.64
N VAL A 261 3.37 -2.50 -18.36
CA VAL A 261 2.84 -3.88 -18.36
C VAL A 261 3.17 -4.64 -19.65
N ALA A 262 3.11 -3.98 -20.80
CA ALA A 262 3.38 -4.61 -22.10
C ALA A 262 4.79 -5.22 -22.19
N THR A 263 5.78 -4.60 -21.55
CA THR A 263 7.21 -5.01 -21.61
C THR A 263 7.71 -5.60 -20.30
N ARG A 264 6.89 -5.61 -19.25
CA ARG A 264 7.29 -6.10 -17.92
C ARG A 264 7.47 -7.63 -17.97
N PRO A 265 8.57 -8.17 -17.44
CA PRO A 265 8.72 -9.60 -17.21
C PRO A 265 7.68 -10.11 -16.21
N SER A 266 7.26 -11.36 -16.35
CA SER A 266 6.42 -12.03 -15.36
C SER A 266 7.16 -12.18 -14.03
N PRO A 267 6.46 -12.11 -12.88
CA PRO A 267 7.08 -12.37 -11.58
C PRO A 267 7.64 -13.78 -11.51
N THR A 268 8.72 -13.95 -10.77
CA THR A 268 9.39 -15.25 -10.60
C THR A 268 8.89 -16.03 -9.39
N VAL A 269 8.02 -15.43 -8.59
CA VAL A 269 7.41 -15.96 -7.36
C VAL A 269 5.89 -15.84 -7.45
N PRO A 270 5.13 -16.53 -6.59
CA PRO A 270 3.69 -16.31 -6.47
C PRO A 270 3.36 -14.82 -6.32
N ALA A 271 2.38 -14.38 -7.08
CA ALA A 271 1.98 -12.98 -7.13
C ALA A 271 0.46 -12.85 -7.13
N LEU A 272 -0.06 -11.90 -6.35
CA LEU A 272 -1.48 -11.56 -6.28
C LEU A 272 -1.70 -10.16 -6.87
N VAL A 273 -2.76 -10.03 -7.66
CA VAL A 273 -3.29 -8.75 -8.15
C VAL A 273 -4.75 -8.66 -7.73
N VAL A 274 -5.10 -7.67 -6.93
CA VAL A 274 -6.49 -7.34 -6.60
C VAL A 274 -6.81 -5.99 -7.23
N VAL A 275 -7.87 -5.92 -8.04
CA VAL A 275 -8.31 -4.67 -8.66
C VAL A 275 -9.71 -4.30 -8.21
N THR A 276 -10.03 -3.02 -8.20
CA THR A 276 -11.40 -2.51 -8.07
C THR A 276 -12.06 -2.51 -9.44
N VAL A 277 -13.14 -3.27 -9.63
CA VAL A 277 -13.74 -3.50 -10.97
C VAL A 277 -14.32 -2.23 -11.57
N SER A 278 -14.63 -1.23 -10.74
CA SER A 278 -15.22 0.05 -11.16
C SER A 278 -14.20 1.15 -11.47
N ASP A 279 -12.91 0.87 -11.34
CA ASP A 279 -11.83 1.87 -11.48
C ASP A 279 -11.09 1.76 -12.83
N ALA A 280 -10.30 2.80 -13.10
CA ALA A 280 -9.43 2.90 -14.27
C ALA A 280 -8.35 1.81 -14.34
N VAL A 281 -7.94 1.23 -13.20
CA VAL A 281 -6.92 0.16 -13.16
C VAL A 281 -7.44 -1.12 -13.81
N SER A 282 -8.66 -1.55 -13.47
CA SER A 282 -9.26 -2.74 -14.08
C SER A 282 -9.52 -2.58 -15.59
N SER A 283 -9.69 -1.35 -16.05
CA SER A 283 -9.90 -1.01 -17.46
C SER A 283 -8.60 -0.80 -18.26
N ASP A 284 -7.41 -0.95 -17.64
CA ASP A 284 -6.14 -0.93 -18.40
C ASP A 284 -6.10 -2.13 -19.37
N PRO A 285 -6.14 -1.89 -20.70
CA PRO A 285 -6.22 -2.97 -21.68
C PRO A 285 -4.98 -3.87 -21.73
N LEU A 286 -3.91 -3.48 -21.06
CA LEU A 286 -2.66 -4.24 -21.00
C LEU A 286 -2.55 -5.13 -19.76
N LEU A 287 -3.30 -4.84 -18.69
CA LEU A 287 -3.19 -5.56 -17.43
C LEU A 287 -3.74 -6.99 -17.55
N GLY A 288 -4.94 -7.17 -18.11
CA GLY A 288 -5.52 -8.50 -18.34
C GLY A 288 -4.60 -9.43 -19.15
N PRO A 289 -4.10 -9.02 -20.34
CA PRO A 289 -3.11 -9.78 -21.10
C PRO A 289 -1.80 -10.05 -20.35
N PHE A 290 -1.35 -9.15 -19.50
CA PHE A 290 -0.19 -9.39 -18.65
C PHE A 290 -0.43 -10.51 -17.65
N VAL A 291 -1.54 -10.46 -16.95
CA VAL A 291 -1.95 -11.51 -16.00
C VAL A 291 -2.07 -12.84 -16.73
N ALA A 292 -2.78 -12.89 -17.87
CA ALA A 292 -3.00 -14.12 -18.63
C ALA A 292 -1.71 -14.80 -19.11
N ARG A 293 -0.65 -14.02 -19.42
CA ARG A 293 0.64 -14.59 -19.83
C ARG A 293 1.60 -14.91 -18.68
N SER A 294 1.21 -14.61 -17.44
CA SER A 294 2.08 -14.72 -16.26
C SER A 294 1.60 -15.86 -15.34
N PRO A 295 2.17 -17.06 -15.42
CA PRO A 295 1.66 -18.25 -14.73
C PRO A 295 1.73 -18.16 -13.19
N ASN A 296 2.53 -17.24 -12.67
CA ASN A 296 2.68 -17.04 -11.24
C ASN A 296 1.73 -15.95 -10.68
N ILE A 297 0.85 -15.38 -11.52
CA ILE A 297 -0.11 -14.37 -11.06
C ILE A 297 -1.49 -15.00 -10.91
N VAL A 298 -2.11 -14.77 -9.75
CA VAL A 298 -3.55 -14.89 -9.55
C VAL A 298 -4.14 -13.48 -9.45
N ALA A 299 -5.28 -13.25 -10.10
CA ALA A 299 -5.95 -11.95 -10.09
C ALA A 299 -7.41 -12.09 -9.65
N LEU A 300 -7.88 -11.09 -8.88
CA LEU A 300 -9.24 -10.99 -8.37
C LEU A 300 -9.75 -9.56 -8.52
N GLY A 301 -11.07 -9.39 -8.64
CA GLY A 301 -11.73 -8.10 -8.64
C GLY A 301 -12.60 -7.92 -7.41
N VAL A 302 -12.65 -6.70 -6.86
CA VAL A 302 -13.59 -6.31 -5.81
C VAL A 302 -14.69 -5.45 -6.44
N LEU A 303 -15.94 -5.94 -6.33
CA LEU A 303 -17.13 -5.30 -6.91
C LEU A 303 -17.57 -4.11 -6.07
N ASN A 304 -18.13 -3.09 -6.71
CA ASN A 304 -18.65 -1.88 -6.06
C ASN A 304 -17.60 -1.11 -5.24
N ALA A 305 -16.32 -1.37 -5.49
CA ALA A 305 -15.18 -0.71 -4.87
C ALA A 305 -14.57 0.33 -5.81
N LEU A 306 -14.04 1.40 -5.25
CA LEU A 306 -13.15 2.37 -5.88
C LEU A 306 -11.75 2.28 -5.28
N HIS A 307 -10.81 3.01 -5.86
CA HIS A 307 -9.37 2.90 -5.58
C HIS A 307 -8.99 2.79 -4.09
N MET A 308 -9.59 3.59 -3.23
CA MET A 308 -9.24 3.62 -1.80
C MET A 308 -10.01 2.59 -0.95
N ASP A 309 -10.99 1.88 -1.53
CA ASP A 309 -11.81 0.93 -0.78
C ASP A 309 -11.08 -0.36 -0.36
N LEU A 310 -9.91 -0.60 -0.93
CA LEU A 310 -9.03 -1.69 -0.49
C LEU A 310 -8.13 -1.30 0.70
N THR A 311 -8.43 -0.16 1.33
CA THR A 311 -7.68 0.42 2.44
C THR A 311 -8.60 0.98 3.52
N ASP A 312 -8.06 1.30 4.69
CA ASP A 312 -8.81 1.92 5.79
C ASP A 312 -9.41 3.29 5.40
N ALA A 313 -8.93 3.91 4.33
CA ALA A 313 -9.46 5.18 3.85
C ALA A 313 -10.96 5.11 3.48
N THR A 314 -11.50 3.92 3.17
CA THR A 314 -12.92 3.74 2.86
C THR A 314 -13.85 4.12 4.02
N VAL A 315 -13.38 3.99 5.27
CA VAL A 315 -14.19 4.31 6.46
C VAL A 315 -13.92 5.70 7.04
N LEU A 316 -12.85 6.36 6.61
CA LEU A 316 -12.45 7.70 7.12
C LEU A 316 -13.44 8.84 6.78
N PRO A 317 -14.28 8.81 5.74
CA PRO A 317 -15.30 9.84 5.52
C PRO A 317 -16.20 10.09 6.73
N GLY A 318 -16.42 9.08 7.58
CA GLY A 318 -17.15 9.21 8.85
C GLY A 318 -16.48 10.14 9.86
N ILE A 319 -15.16 10.38 9.75
CA ILE A 319 -14.38 11.24 10.64
C ILE A 319 -13.95 12.54 9.95
N LEU A 320 -13.44 12.44 8.72
CA LEU A 320 -12.87 13.56 7.98
C LEU A 320 -13.90 14.32 7.14
N GLY A 321 -15.12 13.80 7.07
CA GLY A 321 -16.16 14.29 6.14
C GLY A 321 -15.99 13.73 4.73
N THR A 322 -17.11 13.67 4.01
CA THR A 322 -17.21 13.01 2.70
C THR A 322 -16.41 13.71 1.60
N SER A 323 -16.11 15.00 1.74
CA SER A 323 -15.45 15.79 0.68
C SER A 323 -14.00 15.40 0.39
N VAL A 324 -13.29 14.77 1.36
CA VAL A 324 -11.85 14.49 1.24
C VAL A 324 -11.58 13.27 0.35
N PHE A 325 -12.39 12.20 0.50
CA PHE A 325 -12.17 10.93 -0.19
C PHE A 325 -13.31 10.54 -1.13
N ALA A 326 -14.43 11.29 -1.16
CA ALA A 326 -15.65 10.93 -1.90
C ALA A 326 -15.42 10.48 -3.35
N PRO A 327 -14.49 11.05 -4.15
CA PRO A 327 -14.26 10.60 -5.51
C PRO A 327 -13.50 9.27 -5.62
N LEU A 328 -12.97 8.76 -4.51
CA LEU A 328 -12.04 7.62 -4.47
C LEU A 328 -12.54 6.46 -3.62
N VAL A 329 -13.68 6.67 -2.95
CA VAL A 329 -14.32 5.72 -2.05
C VAL A 329 -15.72 5.40 -2.61
N GLY A 330 -15.96 4.12 -2.84
CA GLY A 330 -17.24 3.60 -3.31
C GLY A 330 -18.24 3.37 -2.16
N THR A 331 -19.12 2.42 -2.36
CA THR A 331 -20.18 2.12 -1.40
C THR A 331 -19.94 0.86 -0.57
N ILE A 332 -18.84 0.16 -0.82
CA ILE A 332 -18.55 -1.13 -0.18
C ILE A 332 -18.21 -1.01 1.32
N GLY A 333 -17.60 0.12 1.72
CA GLY A 333 -17.26 0.40 3.12
C GLY A 333 -16.30 -0.64 3.73
N ALA A 334 -16.51 -0.98 5.02
CA ALA A 334 -15.64 -1.91 5.75
C ALA A 334 -15.57 -3.32 5.14
N VAL A 335 -16.53 -3.72 4.31
CA VAL A 335 -16.49 -5.02 3.59
C VAL A 335 -15.29 -5.06 2.65
N GLY A 336 -14.97 -3.94 1.99
CA GLY A 336 -13.79 -3.86 1.11
C GLY A 336 -12.47 -4.12 1.84
N ILE A 337 -12.34 -3.58 3.07
CA ILE A 337 -11.16 -3.82 3.93
C ILE A 337 -11.09 -5.32 4.32
N THR A 338 -12.20 -5.87 4.80
CA THR A 338 -12.25 -7.26 5.29
C THR A 338 -11.98 -8.26 4.18
N ASP A 339 -12.61 -8.07 3.02
CA ASP A 339 -12.42 -8.97 1.87
C ASP A 339 -10.99 -8.87 1.32
N THR A 340 -10.44 -7.66 1.23
CA THR A 340 -9.04 -7.46 0.83
C THR A 340 -8.08 -8.15 1.78
N SER A 341 -8.26 -7.99 3.09
CA SER A 341 -7.43 -8.62 4.11
C SER A 341 -7.51 -10.14 4.05
N THR A 342 -8.73 -10.69 3.88
CA THR A 342 -8.97 -12.13 3.72
C THR A 342 -8.29 -12.69 2.46
N ILE A 343 -8.38 -11.99 1.33
CA ILE A 343 -7.72 -12.40 0.08
C ILE A 343 -6.21 -12.44 0.25
N VAL A 344 -5.63 -11.38 0.82
CA VAL A 344 -4.18 -11.29 1.05
C VAL A 344 -3.72 -12.37 2.02
N LEU A 345 -4.43 -12.58 3.13
CA LEU A 345 -4.10 -13.63 4.10
C LEU A 345 -4.10 -15.01 3.44
N ARG A 346 -5.18 -15.39 2.76
CA ARG A 346 -5.28 -16.69 2.07
C ARG A 346 -4.18 -16.88 1.02
N PHE A 347 -3.86 -15.83 0.27
CA PHE A 347 -2.77 -15.84 -0.68
C PHE A 347 -1.43 -16.10 0.01
N LEU A 348 -1.13 -15.39 1.08
CA LEU A 348 0.14 -15.52 1.81
C LEU A 348 0.29 -16.87 2.50
N ASP A 349 -0.79 -17.44 3.04
CA ASP A 349 -0.78 -18.76 3.66
C ASP A 349 -0.36 -19.85 2.68
N VAL A 350 -0.78 -19.74 1.42
CA VAL A 350 -0.37 -20.66 0.36
C VAL A 350 1.00 -20.31 -0.20
N ALA A 351 1.23 -19.04 -0.54
CA ALA A 351 2.44 -18.60 -1.22
C ALA A 351 3.70 -18.65 -0.33
N LEU A 352 3.54 -18.54 0.99
CA LEU A 352 4.64 -18.66 1.97
C LEU A 352 4.56 -19.94 2.80
N GLY A 353 3.61 -20.84 2.49
CA GLY A 353 3.44 -22.12 3.17
C GLY A 353 4.55 -23.13 2.85
N ALA A 354 4.47 -24.31 3.49
CA ALA A 354 5.47 -25.38 3.31
C ALA A 354 5.55 -25.89 1.85
N ASN A 355 4.43 -25.86 1.12
CA ASN A 355 4.32 -26.22 -0.30
C ASN A 355 3.97 -24.98 -1.12
N ALA A 356 4.81 -23.96 -1.06
CA ALA A 356 4.58 -22.67 -1.66
C ALA A 356 4.27 -22.76 -3.17
N HIS A 357 3.12 -22.21 -3.59
CA HIS A 357 2.67 -22.11 -4.97
C HIS A 357 1.74 -20.91 -5.15
N THR A 358 1.32 -20.62 -6.36
CA THR A 358 0.27 -19.63 -6.64
C THR A 358 -1.09 -20.29 -6.45
N PRO A 359 -1.94 -19.84 -5.49
CA PRO A 359 -3.29 -20.38 -5.31
C PRO A 359 -4.20 -20.05 -6.49
N SER A 360 -5.29 -20.78 -6.64
CA SER A 360 -6.32 -20.46 -7.63
C SER A 360 -7.18 -19.27 -7.17
N SER A 361 -7.79 -18.56 -8.11
CA SER A 361 -8.72 -17.48 -7.82
C SER A 361 -9.95 -17.98 -7.03
N ASP A 362 -10.44 -19.21 -7.32
CA ASP A 362 -11.57 -19.83 -6.61
C ASP A 362 -11.26 -20.08 -5.12
N GLU A 363 -10.03 -20.50 -4.81
CA GLU A 363 -9.62 -20.68 -3.40
C GLU A 363 -9.62 -19.34 -2.65
N LEU A 364 -9.11 -18.29 -3.28
CA LEU A 364 -9.02 -16.98 -2.66
C LEU A 364 -10.40 -16.31 -2.52
N ALA A 365 -11.27 -16.40 -3.51
CA ALA A 365 -12.60 -15.77 -3.53
C ALA A 365 -13.67 -16.52 -2.73
N ARG A 366 -13.39 -17.71 -2.23
CA ARG A 366 -14.39 -18.59 -1.59
C ARG A 366 -15.13 -17.89 -0.44
N GLY A 367 -16.46 -17.78 -0.57
CA GLY A 367 -17.32 -17.19 0.45
C GLY A 367 -17.26 -15.65 0.54
N LEU A 368 -16.66 -14.99 -0.45
CA LEU A 368 -16.57 -13.52 -0.54
C LEU A 368 -17.49 -13.02 -1.68
N PRO A 369 -18.74 -12.64 -1.40
CA PRO A 369 -19.71 -12.29 -2.45
C PRO A 369 -19.38 -11.00 -3.20
N SER A 370 -18.56 -10.13 -2.63
CA SER A 370 -18.07 -8.90 -3.27
C SER A 370 -16.86 -9.14 -4.19
N VAL A 371 -16.36 -10.38 -4.28
CA VAL A 371 -15.15 -10.71 -5.03
C VAL A 371 -15.49 -11.49 -6.30
N THR A 372 -14.88 -11.12 -7.41
CA THR A 372 -15.03 -11.81 -8.70
C THR A 372 -13.71 -12.40 -9.20
N ASN A 373 -13.79 -13.56 -9.86
CA ASN A 373 -12.69 -14.20 -10.56
C ASN A 373 -12.47 -13.63 -11.97
N GLU A 374 -13.35 -12.75 -12.43
CA GLU A 374 -13.27 -12.05 -13.72
C GLU A 374 -12.96 -10.55 -13.50
N PRO A 375 -11.74 -10.22 -13.04
CA PRO A 375 -11.39 -8.85 -12.64
C PRO A 375 -11.26 -7.88 -13.81
N PHE A 376 -11.11 -8.40 -15.03
CA PHE A 376 -10.89 -7.57 -16.22
C PHE A 376 -12.08 -7.67 -17.18
N PRO A 377 -12.54 -6.55 -17.77
CA PRO A 377 -13.57 -6.61 -18.79
C PRO A 377 -13.09 -7.44 -19.99
N PRO A 378 -14.00 -8.14 -20.68
CA PRO A 378 -13.63 -8.88 -21.87
C PRO A 378 -12.99 -7.94 -22.90
N ILE A 379 -11.83 -8.34 -23.44
CA ILE A 379 -11.15 -7.56 -24.49
C ILE A 379 -12.10 -7.54 -25.70
N PRO A 380 -12.57 -6.37 -26.15
CA PRO A 380 -13.41 -6.31 -27.34
C PRO A 380 -12.61 -6.94 -28.50
N PRO A 381 -13.25 -7.75 -29.37
CA PRO A 381 -12.58 -8.33 -30.52
C PRO A 381 -11.93 -7.19 -31.33
N ALA A 382 -10.66 -7.37 -31.69
CA ALA A 382 -9.91 -6.39 -32.46
C ALA A 382 -10.76 -6.00 -33.67
N THR A 383 -11.24 -4.76 -33.69
CA THR A 383 -11.90 -4.22 -34.88
C THR A 383 -10.89 -4.33 -36.01
N GLN A 384 -11.17 -5.21 -36.97
CA GLN A 384 -10.36 -5.27 -38.16
C GLN A 384 -10.27 -3.85 -38.72
N PRO A 385 -9.04 -3.40 -39.07
CA PRO A 385 -8.92 -2.10 -39.70
C PRO A 385 -9.86 -2.07 -40.89
N THR A 386 -10.89 -1.24 -40.85
CA THR A 386 -11.73 -1.01 -42.03
C THR A 386 -10.80 -0.54 -43.11
N THR A 387 -10.61 -1.40 -44.14
CA THR A 387 -9.90 -1.03 -45.35
C THR A 387 -10.59 0.23 -45.89
N GLN A 388 -9.99 1.38 -45.65
CA GLN A 388 -10.45 2.61 -46.33
C GLN A 388 -10.44 2.31 -47.82
N PRO A 389 -11.55 2.50 -48.54
CA PRO A 389 -11.54 2.40 -49.96
C PRO A 389 -10.50 3.40 -50.51
N SER A 390 -9.56 2.88 -51.26
CA SER A 390 -8.51 3.68 -51.93
C SER A 390 -9.20 4.81 -52.69
N ALA A 391 -8.84 6.06 -52.38
CA ALA A 391 -9.32 7.21 -53.11
C ALA A 391 -8.94 7.04 -54.59
N PRO A 392 -9.87 7.32 -55.56
CA PRO A 392 -9.54 7.20 -56.96
C PRO A 392 -8.41 8.17 -57.32
N LEU A 393 -7.39 7.65 -57.97
CA LEU A 393 -6.31 8.45 -58.56
C LEU A 393 -6.92 9.51 -59.51
N LEU A 394 -6.78 10.77 -59.16
CA LEU A 394 -7.08 11.88 -60.08
C LEU A 394 -6.15 11.77 -61.27
N GLU A 395 -6.69 11.43 -62.43
CA GLU A 395 -6.00 11.52 -63.73
C GLU A 395 -5.58 12.97 -63.97
N SER A 396 -4.29 13.20 -64.13
CA SER A 396 -3.70 14.47 -64.51
C SER A 396 -4.04 14.71 -65.98
N THR A 397 -4.92 15.66 -66.29
CA THR A 397 -5.12 16.19 -67.64
C THR A 397 -3.86 16.94 -68.09
N PRO A 398 -3.37 16.64 -69.33
CA PRO A 398 -2.24 17.43 -69.87
C PRO A 398 -2.74 18.81 -70.30
N VAL A 399 -2.03 19.84 -69.87
CA VAL A 399 -2.19 21.23 -70.36
C VAL A 399 -1.46 21.35 -71.69
N SER A 400 -2.24 21.68 -72.73
CA SER A 400 -1.76 22.10 -74.07
C SER A 400 -1.37 23.57 -74.08
#